data_44d78f193a11751d6d25b2fb749e1d55
#
_entry.id   44d78f193a11751d6d25b2fb749e1d55
#
_cell.length_a   1.000
_cell.length_b   1.000
_cell.length_c   1.000
_cell.angle_alpha   90.00
_cell.angle_beta   90.00
_cell.angle_gamma   90.00
#
_symmetry.space_group_name_H-M   'P 1'
#
loop_
_entity.id
_entity.type
_entity.pdbx_description
1 polymer ?
#
loop_
_entity_poly.entity_id
_entity_poly.type
_entity_poly.pdbx_seq_one_letter_code
_entity_poly.pdbx_strand_id
1 'polypeptide(L)'
;MIKKFIYIFFFCFFSQIGLAAGSDSGSDTDNYLDQYKDAKKLINRGKKLELKGKNELALKRYNSAYIKLLEAHKVESRNPDILNYLGFTLRKAGKYDRAEEYYLQGLEIKPDHNGINEYLGELYIQTNRTNKAKERLAVLKNCNCEEYIELKELIEKN
;
A
#
# COMPACT_ATOMS: atom_id res chain seq x y z
N MET A 1 -56.14 -51.40 -37.55
CA MET A 1 -55.34 -51.38 -36.29
C MET A 1 -54.62 -50.06 -36.20
N ILE A 2 -55.14 -49.09 -35.43
CA ILE A 2 -54.65 -47.74 -35.32
C ILE A 2 -53.93 -47.63 -33.95
N LYS A 3 -52.62 -47.52 -33.95
CA LYS A 3 -51.86 -47.30 -32.74
C LYS A 3 -51.94 -45.80 -32.39
N LYS A 4 -52.56 -45.48 -31.26
CA LYS A 4 -52.61 -44.14 -30.69
C LYS A 4 -51.30 -43.87 -29.99
N PHE A 5 -50.54 -42.89 -30.45
CA PHE A 5 -49.37 -42.35 -29.74
C PHE A 5 -49.88 -41.32 -28.71
N ILE A 6 -49.67 -41.59 -27.44
CA ILE A 6 -49.89 -40.65 -26.34
C ILE A 6 -48.61 -39.85 -26.18
N TYR A 7 -48.67 -38.56 -26.54
CA TYR A 7 -47.61 -37.58 -26.21
C TYR A 7 -47.82 -37.12 -24.77
N ILE A 8 -46.91 -37.55 -23.90
CA ILE A 8 -46.82 -37.00 -22.54
C ILE A 8 -45.98 -35.72 -22.63
N PHE A 9 -46.68 -34.57 -22.48
CA PHE A 9 -46.01 -33.27 -22.33
C PHE A 9 -45.44 -33.18 -20.92
N PHE A 10 -44.08 -33.30 -20.82
CA PHE A 10 -43.37 -33.04 -19.59
C PHE A 10 -43.19 -31.53 -19.44
N PHE A 11 -44.04 -30.91 -18.64
CA PHE A 11 -43.94 -29.49 -18.30
C PHE A 11 -42.80 -29.33 -17.28
N CYS A 12 -41.57 -29.02 -17.76
CA CYS A 12 -40.48 -28.61 -16.89
C CYS A 12 -40.79 -27.24 -16.30
N PHE A 13 -41.20 -27.22 -15.05
CA PHE A 13 -41.25 -26.01 -14.23
C PHE A 13 -39.82 -25.56 -13.95
N PHE A 14 -39.31 -24.64 -14.75
CA PHE A 14 -38.05 -23.97 -14.47
C PHE A 14 -38.33 -22.91 -13.40
N SER A 15 -38.16 -23.29 -12.13
CA SER A 15 -38.11 -22.30 -11.05
C SER A 15 -36.84 -21.49 -11.20
N GLN A 16 -36.98 -20.25 -11.68
CA GLN A 16 -35.90 -19.26 -11.64
C GLN A 16 -35.64 -18.90 -10.17
N ILE A 17 -34.56 -19.49 -9.61
CA ILE A 17 -33.95 -18.97 -8.40
C ILE A 17 -33.24 -17.71 -8.84
N GLY A 18 -33.84 -16.56 -8.57
CA GLY A 18 -33.20 -15.26 -8.69
C GLY A 18 -32.07 -15.23 -7.67
N LEU A 19 -30.81 -15.42 -8.12
CA LEU A 19 -29.65 -14.97 -7.35
C LEU A 19 -29.70 -13.44 -7.32
N ALA A 20 -30.21 -12.90 -6.22
CA ALA A 20 -29.91 -11.53 -5.87
C ALA A 20 -28.41 -11.48 -5.54
N ALA A 21 -27.59 -11.08 -6.52
CA ALA A 21 -26.23 -10.65 -6.26
C ALA A 21 -26.33 -9.32 -5.48
N GLY A 22 -26.44 -9.43 -4.17
CA GLY A 22 -26.21 -8.32 -3.28
C GLY A 22 -24.75 -7.91 -3.47
N SER A 23 -24.50 -6.80 -4.15
CA SER A 23 -23.20 -6.15 -4.19
C SER A 23 -22.92 -5.61 -2.78
N ASP A 24 -22.29 -6.41 -1.94
CA ASP A 24 -21.77 -6.01 -0.64
C ASP A 24 -20.47 -5.21 -0.85
N SER A 25 -20.59 -4.06 -1.51
CA SER A 25 -19.46 -3.14 -1.73
C SER A 25 -19.05 -2.40 -0.47
N GLY A 26 -19.83 -2.51 0.62
CA GLY A 26 -19.52 -1.89 1.91
C GLY A 26 -18.47 -2.65 2.72
N SER A 27 -18.43 -3.97 2.63
CA SER A 27 -17.54 -4.79 3.48
C SER A 27 -16.06 -4.72 3.05
N ASP A 28 -15.78 -4.59 1.76
CA ASP A 28 -14.41 -4.55 1.26
C ASP A 28 -13.74 -3.18 1.48
N THR A 29 -14.51 -2.09 1.36
CA THR A 29 -14.01 -0.73 1.63
C THR A 29 -13.71 -0.51 3.11
N ASP A 30 -14.53 -0.99 4.02
CA ASP A 30 -14.29 -0.90 5.46
C ASP A 30 -13.08 -1.75 5.86
N ASN A 31 -12.92 -2.94 5.25
CA ASN A 31 -11.83 -3.85 5.53
C ASN A 31 -10.44 -3.27 5.16
N TYR A 32 -10.29 -2.65 3.96
CA TYR A 32 -8.97 -2.11 3.58
C TYR A 32 -8.57 -0.90 4.45
N LEU A 33 -9.53 -0.06 4.83
CA LEU A 33 -9.28 1.08 5.71
C LEU A 33 -8.77 0.62 7.08
N ASP A 34 -9.33 -0.45 7.63
CA ASP A 34 -8.88 -1.01 8.90
C ASP A 34 -7.50 -1.66 8.78
N GLN A 35 -7.22 -2.38 7.70
CA GLN A 35 -5.88 -2.91 7.43
C GLN A 35 -4.86 -1.78 7.31
N TYR A 36 -5.18 -0.70 6.60
CA TYR A 36 -4.33 0.46 6.46
C TYR A 36 -4.09 1.19 7.80
N LYS A 37 -5.14 1.44 8.59
CA LYS A 37 -5.02 2.05 9.93
C LYS A 37 -4.15 1.21 10.86
N ASP A 38 -4.34 -0.10 10.86
CA ASP A 38 -3.55 -1.01 11.69
C ASP A 38 -2.09 -1.06 11.26
N ALA A 39 -1.82 -1.05 9.95
CA ALA A 39 -0.47 -0.96 9.43
C ALA A 39 0.23 0.32 9.92
N LYS A 40 -0.44 1.48 9.88
CA LYS A 40 0.09 2.74 10.42
C LYS A 40 0.41 2.66 11.90
N LYS A 41 -0.46 2.03 12.71
CA LYS A 41 -0.19 1.80 14.16
C LYS A 41 1.06 0.94 14.35
N LEU A 42 1.23 -0.11 13.54
CA LEU A 42 2.41 -0.97 13.59
C LEU A 42 3.69 -0.23 13.20
N ILE A 43 3.65 0.58 12.14
CA ILE A 43 4.77 1.42 11.70
C ILE A 43 5.18 2.39 12.82
N ASN A 44 4.23 3.09 13.42
CA ASN A 44 4.49 4.02 14.52
C ASN A 44 5.12 3.32 15.74
N ARG A 45 4.67 2.09 16.04
CA ARG A 45 5.30 1.27 17.09
C ARG A 45 6.72 0.86 16.69
N GLY A 46 6.96 0.52 15.43
CA GLY A 46 8.28 0.22 14.89
C GLY A 46 9.22 1.40 15.02
N LYS A 47 8.84 2.60 14.56
CA LYS A 47 9.62 3.83 14.71
C LYS A 47 9.99 4.11 16.19
N LYS A 48 9.04 3.95 17.12
CA LYS A 48 9.33 4.10 18.56
C LYS A 48 10.31 3.06 19.10
N LEU A 49 10.33 1.85 18.55
CA LEU A 49 11.30 0.82 18.93
C LEU A 49 12.69 1.10 18.37
N GLU A 50 12.80 1.60 17.14
CA GLU A 50 14.08 2.06 16.55
C GLU A 50 14.71 3.15 17.40
N LEU A 51 13.95 4.17 17.79
CA LEU A 51 14.44 5.25 18.68
C LEU A 51 14.98 4.73 20.02
N LYS A 52 14.56 3.53 20.45
CA LYS A 52 15.05 2.85 21.65
C LYS A 52 16.17 1.83 21.35
N GLY A 53 16.70 1.81 20.13
CA GLY A 53 17.73 0.84 19.69
C GLY A 53 17.24 -0.60 19.55
N LYS A 54 15.91 -0.86 19.62
CA LYS A 54 15.31 -2.19 19.53
C LYS A 54 15.01 -2.59 18.09
N ASN A 55 16.04 -2.59 17.24
CA ASN A 55 15.93 -2.70 15.79
C ASN A 55 15.24 -4.00 15.31
N GLU A 56 15.55 -5.15 15.93
CA GLU A 56 14.90 -6.43 15.57
C GLU A 56 13.39 -6.41 15.85
N LEU A 57 12.98 -5.82 16.97
CA LEU A 57 11.56 -5.69 17.31
C LEU A 57 10.86 -4.69 16.39
N ALA A 58 11.56 -3.61 16.00
CA ALA A 58 11.07 -2.66 15.01
C ALA A 58 10.83 -3.34 13.66
N LEU A 59 11.81 -4.11 13.18
CA LEU A 59 11.69 -4.86 11.93
C LEU A 59 10.53 -5.85 11.94
N LYS A 60 10.29 -6.55 13.06
CA LYS A 60 9.10 -7.41 13.22
C LYS A 60 7.79 -6.62 13.06
N ARG A 61 7.71 -5.38 13.59
CA ARG A 61 6.53 -4.51 13.41
C ARG A 61 6.37 -4.06 11.97
N TYR A 62 7.46 -3.68 11.30
CA TYR A 62 7.42 -3.29 9.89
C TYR A 62 6.98 -4.46 8.98
N ASN A 63 7.48 -5.68 9.22
CA ASN A 63 7.04 -6.86 8.48
C ASN A 63 5.53 -7.15 8.69
N SER A 64 5.03 -7.00 9.93
CA SER A 64 3.60 -7.15 10.19
C SER A 64 2.77 -6.06 9.51
N ALA A 65 3.28 -4.82 9.46
CA ALA A 65 2.63 -3.73 8.73
C ALA A 65 2.60 -3.99 7.23
N TYR A 66 3.69 -4.51 6.67
CA TYR A 66 3.78 -4.85 5.24
C TYR A 66 2.67 -5.83 4.81
N ILE A 67 2.41 -6.88 5.61
CA ILE A 67 1.34 -7.84 5.31
C ILE A 67 -0.02 -7.15 5.26
N LYS A 68 -0.32 -6.29 6.24
CA LYS A 68 -1.59 -5.55 6.27
C LYS A 68 -1.71 -4.56 5.11
N LEU A 69 -0.61 -3.91 4.72
CA LEU A 69 -0.59 -3.01 3.57
C LEU A 69 -0.82 -3.74 2.25
N LEU A 70 -0.33 -4.97 2.12
CA LEU A 70 -0.60 -5.78 0.94
C LEU A 70 -2.10 -6.11 0.82
N GLU A 71 -2.77 -6.43 1.93
CA GLU A 71 -4.22 -6.65 1.91
C GLU A 71 -4.99 -5.37 1.53
N ALA A 72 -4.61 -4.22 2.09
CA ALA A 72 -5.19 -2.94 1.70
C ALA A 72 -4.92 -2.61 0.22
N HIS A 73 -3.72 -2.90 -0.27
CA HIS A 73 -3.32 -2.65 -1.67
C HIS A 73 -4.09 -3.51 -2.69
N LYS A 74 -4.55 -4.71 -2.32
CA LYS A 74 -5.41 -5.54 -3.20
C LYS A 74 -6.73 -4.83 -3.53
N VAL A 75 -7.27 -4.05 -2.61
CA VAL A 75 -8.52 -3.31 -2.79
C VAL A 75 -8.25 -1.94 -3.42
N GLU A 76 -7.25 -1.22 -2.91
CA GLU A 76 -6.90 0.15 -3.33
C GLU A 76 -5.47 0.20 -3.89
N SER A 77 -5.27 -0.43 -5.05
CA SER A 77 -3.95 -0.57 -5.67
C SER A 77 -3.33 0.76 -6.13
N ARG A 78 -4.13 1.79 -6.36
CA ARG A 78 -3.69 3.12 -6.81
C ARG A 78 -3.72 4.18 -5.70
N ASN A 79 -3.65 3.76 -4.45
CA ASN A 79 -3.59 4.69 -3.32
C ASN A 79 -2.13 5.06 -3.00
N PRO A 80 -1.69 6.34 -3.19
CA PRO A 80 -0.29 6.72 -3.00
C PRO A 80 0.16 6.60 -1.54
N ASP A 81 -0.73 6.75 -0.55
CA ASP A 81 -0.37 6.55 0.85
C ASP A 81 -0.06 5.09 1.17
N ILE A 82 -0.81 4.14 0.59
CA ILE A 82 -0.54 2.71 0.75
C ILE A 82 0.80 2.36 0.09
N LEU A 83 1.05 2.84 -1.13
CA LEU A 83 2.30 2.64 -1.86
C LEU A 83 3.50 3.23 -1.10
N ASN A 84 3.33 4.43 -0.49
CA ASN A 84 4.32 5.03 0.39
C ASN A 84 4.73 4.11 1.53
N TYR A 85 3.76 3.55 2.27
CA TYR A 85 4.08 2.69 3.41
C TYR A 85 4.56 1.29 3.01
N LEU A 86 4.16 0.76 1.85
CA LEU A 86 4.76 -0.45 1.28
C LEU A 86 6.25 -0.23 0.99
N GLY A 87 6.59 0.87 0.32
CA GLY A 87 7.97 1.27 0.08
C GLY A 87 8.75 1.45 1.39
N PHE A 88 8.18 2.17 2.37
CA PHE A 88 8.79 2.37 3.69
C PHE A 88 9.12 1.05 4.38
N THR A 89 8.18 0.12 4.47
CA THR A 89 8.40 -1.16 5.17
C THR A 89 9.45 -2.04 4.48
N LEU A 90 9.49 -2.02 3.15
CA LEU A 90 10.51 -2.73 2.37
C LEU A 90 11.89 -2.08 2.51
N ARG A 91 11.99 -0.75 2.50
CA ARG A 91 13.24 -0.02 2.74
C ARG A 91 13.81 -0.36 4.12
N LYS A 92 12.97 -0.35 5.16
CA LYS A 92 13.37 -0.76 6.53
C LYS A 92 13.81 -2.23 6.62
N ALA A 93 13.36 -3.07 5.71
CA ALA A 93 13.79 -4.46 5.56
C ALA A 93 15.02 -4.65 4.64
N GLY A 94 15.63 -3.56 4.14
CA GLY A 94 16.78 -3.60 3.24
C GLY A 94 16.46 -4.02 1.81
N LYS A 95 15.18 -4.10 1.44
CA LYS A 95 14.74 -4.50 0.09
C LYS A 95 14.57 -3.27 -0.80
N TYR A 96 15.68 -2.60 -1.08
CA TYR A 96 15.70 -1.26 -1.67
C TYR A 96 15.08 -1.21 -3.08
N ASP A 97 15.39 -2.15 -3.96
CA ASP A 97 14.85 -2.14 -5.33
C ASP A 97 13.32 -2.19 -5.33
N ARG A 98 12.73 -3.11 -4.55
CA ARG A 98 11.28 -3.22 -4.43
C ARG A 98 10.65 -2.02 -3.71
N ALA A 99 11.37 -1.40 -2.77
CA ALA A 99 10.90 -0.19 -2.11
C ALA A 99 10.84 0.97 -3.11
N GLU A 100 11.86 1.12 -3.97
CA GLU A 100 11.89 2.13 -5.03
C GLU A 100 10.74 1.96 -6.00
N GLU A 101 10.43 0.72 -6.43
CA GLU A 101 9.30 0.44 -7.33
C GLU A 101 7.97 0.96 -6.76
N TYR A 102 7.67 0.69 -5.48
CA TYR A 102 6.44 1.19 -4.86
C TYR A 102 6.42 2.72 -4.74
N TYR A 103 7.55 3.34 -4.41
CA TYR A 103 7.62 4.80 -4.35
C TYR A 103 7.40 5.43 -5.73
N LEU A 104 8.01 4.88 -6.78
CA LEU A 104 7.84 5.39 -8.14
C LEU A 104 6.40 5.24 -8.61
N GLN A 105 5.75 4.09 -8.37
CA GLN A 105 4.33 3.91 -8.65
C GLN A 105 3.46 4.95 -7.92
N GLY A 106 3.79 5.26 -6.67
CA GLY A 106 3.08 6.28 -5.91
C GLY A 106 3.27 7.69 -6.49
N LEU A 107 4.47 8.01 -6.98
CA LEU A 107 4.76 9.29 -7.64
C LEU A 107 4.15 9.41 -9.05
N GLU A 108 3.88 8.31 -9.75
CA GLU A 108 3.09 8.34 -10.99
C GLU A 108 1.64 8.79 -10.73
N ILE A 109 1.11 8.52 -9.54
CA ILE A 109 -0.25 8.91 -9.14
C ILE A 109 -0.25 10.32 -8.55
N LYS A 110 0.70 10.61 -7.66
CA LYS A 110 0.83 11.88 -6.94
C LYS A 110 2.30 12.32 -6.91
N PRO A 111 2.78 13.07 -7.92
CA PRO A 111 4.19 13.47 -8.04
C PRO A 111 4.70 14.32 -6.87
N ASP A 112 3.82 15.10 -6.23
CA ASP A 112 4.09 15.99 -5.10
C ASP A 112 3.81 15.36 -3.72
N HIS A 113 3.67 14.05 -3.64
CA HIS A 113 3.40 13.37 -2.36
C HIS A 113 4.59 13.50 -1.40
N ASN A 114 4.42 14.28 -0.32
CA ASN A 114 5.52 14.63 0.61
C ASN A 114 6.24 13.41 1.15
N GLY A 115 5.53 12.49 1.79
CA GLY A 115 6.15 11.31 2.41
C GLY A 115 6.83 10.36 1.41
N ILE A 116 6.35 10.28 0.14
CA ILE A 116 7.06 9.48 -0.88
C ILE A 116 8.35 10.17 -1.30
N ASN A 117 8.32 11.48 -1.54
CA ASN A 117 9.53 12.22 -1.92
C ASN A 117 10.58 12.19 -0.81
N GLU A 118 10.17 12.29 0.46
CA GLU A 118 11.06 12.11 1.61
C GLU A 118 11.67 10.71 1.64
N TYR A 119 10.85 9.66 1.72
CA TYR A 119 11.35 8.29 1.91
C TYR A 119 12.10 7.73 0.71
N LEU A 120 11.75 8.14 -0.50
CA LEU A 120 12.55 7.84 -1.69
C LEU A 120 13.90 8.60 -1.66
N GLY A 121 13.90 9.84 -1.18
CA GLY A 121 15.13 10.60 -0.94
C GLY A 121 16.05 9.90 0.07
N GLU A 122 15.51 9.46 1.22
CA GLU A 122 16.25 8.66 2.20
C GLU A 122 16.80 7.35 1.58
N LEU A 123 16.01 6.64 0.77
CA LEU A 123 16.45 5.44 0.07
C LEU A 123 17.62 5.76 -0.86
N TYR A 124 17.60 6.88 -1.57
CA TYR A 124 18.68 7.29 -2.44
C TYR A 124 19.96 7.61 -1.67
N ILE A 125 19.87 8.19 -0.49
CA ILE A 125 21.03 8.36 0.41
C ILE A 125 21.57 6.99 0.84
N GLN A 126 20.71 6.09 1.32
CA GLN A 126 21.11 4.74 1.76
C GLN A 126 21.77 3.90 0.65
N THR A 127 21.52 4.24 -0.60
CA THR A 127 22.08 3.56 -1.79
C THR A 127 23.12 4.38 -2.54
N ASN A 128 23.72 5.41 -1.89
CA ASN A 128 24.77 6.28 -2.44
C ASN A 128 24.36 7.05 -3.71
N ARG A 129 23.07 7.37 -3.86
CA ARG A 129 22.50 8.11 -4.99
C ARG A 129 22.10 9.54 -4.59
N THR A 130 23.01 10.27 -3.92
CA THR A 130 22.75 11.58 -3.32
C THR A 130 22.18 12.61 -4.29
N ASN A 131 22.57 12.59 -5.58
CA ASN A 131 22.01 13.52 -6.57
C ASN A 131 20.50 13.30 -6.75
N LYS A 132 20.04 12.04 -6.79
CA LYS A 132 18.59 11.73 -6.85
C LYS A 132 17.86 12.16 -5.57
N ALA A 133 18.50 12.06 -4.41
CA ALA A 133 17.91 12.57 -3.16
C ALA A 133 17.70 14.10 -3.21
N LYS A 134 18.66 14.84 -3.79
CA LYS A 134 18.52 16.30 -3.99
C LYS A 134 17.37 16.66 -4.94
N GLU A 135 17.12 15.84 -5.96
CA GLU A 135 15.95 16.01 -6.84
C GLU A 135 14.64 15.85 -6.05
N ARG A 136 14.57 14.88 -5.14
CA ARG A 136 13.39 14.70 -4.27
C ARG A 136 13.22 15.86 -3.31
N LEU A 137 14.32 16.33 -2.72
CA LEU A 137 14.30 17.52 -1.86
C LEU A 137 13.80 18.77 -2.61
N ALA A 138 14.18 18.94 -3.87
CA ALA A 138 13.71 20.07 -4.67
C ALA A 138 12.17 20.07 -4.87
N VAL A 139 11.54 18.89 -4.98
CA VAL A 139 10.08 18.77 -5.03
C VAL A 139 9.44 19.26 -3.73
N LEU A 140 10.04 18.95 -2.59
CA LEU A 140 9.53 19.33 -1.26
C LEU A 140 9.75 20.78 -0.89
N LYS A 141 10.52 21.56 -1.67
CA LYS A 141 10.97 22.91 -1.30
C LYS A 141 9.86 23.86 -0.83
N ASN A 142 8.68 23.74 -1.41
CA ASN A 142 7.56 24.66 -1.15
C ASN A 142 6.44 24.03 -0.28
N CYS A 143 6.62 22.83 0.26
CA CYS A 143 5.56 22.18 1.01
C CYS A 143 5.33 22.76 2.41
N ASN A 144 6.30 23.50 2.95
CA ASN A 144 6.30 23.96 4.35
C ASN A 144 6.01 22.80 5.34
N CYS A 145 6.67 21.67 5.14
CA CYS A 145 6.41 20.39 5.79
C CYS A 145 7.67 19.84 6.49
N GLU A 146 7.48 18.91 7.42
CA GLU A 146 8.54 18.27 8.19
C GLU A 146 9.44 17.41 7.29
N GLU A 147 8.87 16.79 6.29
CA GLU A 147 9.54 15.92 5.32
C GLU A 147 10.69 16.63 4.57
N TYR A 148 10.51 17.94 4.27
CA TYR A 148 11.57 18.74 3.68
C TYR A 148 12.76 18.90 4.64
N ILE A 149 12.47 19.18 5.91
CA ILE A 149 13.50 19.40 6.93
C ILE A 149 14.28 18.12 7.18
N GLU A 150 13.58 17.00 7.37
CA GLU A 150 14.15 15.68 7.64
C GLU A 150 15.08 15.23 6.50
N LEU A 151 14.61 15.32 5.25
CA LEU A 151 15.42 14.94 4.09
C LEU A 151 16.61 15.87 3.87
N LYS A 152 16.43 17.19 4.06
CA LYS A 152 17.51 18.16 3.97
C LYS A 152 18.63 17.87 4.96
N GLU A 153 18.28 17.67 6.23
CA GLU A 153 19.27 17.33 7.28
C GLU A 153 20.00 16.02 6.97
N LEU A 154 19.31 15.04 6.42
CA LEU A 154 19.93 13.77 6.05
C LEU A 154 20.94 13.94 4.91
N ILE A 155 20.63 14.77 3.90
CA ILE A 155 21.52 15.06 2.79
C ILE A 155 22.77 15.84 3.28
N GLU A 156 22.60 16.76 4.22
CA GLU A 156 23.70 17.58 4.75
C GLU A 156 24.66 16.78 5.65
N LYS A 157 24.23 15.67 6.23
CA LYS A 157 25.02 14.78 7.08
C LYS A 157 25.79 13.70 6.31
N ASN A 158 25.55 13.52 5.00
CA ASN A 158 26.15 12.49 4.15
C ASN A 158 26.97 13.09 3.01
#